data_2a7644125ca1c09e0854436d154df1d8
#
_entry.id   2a7644125ca1c09e0854436d154df1d8
#
_cell.length_a   1.000
_cell.length_b   1.000
_cell.length_c   1.000
_cell.angle_alpha   90.00
_cell.angle_beta   90.00
_cell.angle_gamma   90.00
#
_symmetry.space_group_name_H-M   'P 1'
#
loop_
_entity.id
_entity.type
_entity.pdbx_description
1 polymer ?
#
loop_
_entity_poly.entity_id
_entity_poly.type
_entity_poly.pdbx_seq_one_letter_code
_entity_poly.pdbx_strand_id
1 'polypeptide(L)'
;MKRRRQSPSALRRATGLVLSLLLTLSYFSPSQQALRNLPDTLHLTAGQLQTLELGSMLTLTTQAGTAAVSASEDETLRAQGAVSLSSETAGTSELLLSLMGLLPLKKVEVEVSPEKRLIPGGMAIGVALHTSGVLVVGTSDLGADGPSPARVSGILPGDLIRRVNDVELTSSAQFSLLVAQAGGQDLPLTIERDGQLMQVTVTPKLDAATGTARLGVWVRDSTAGVGTLSFYDPETGTYAALGHAITDGDTGEVLTVDRGQILKADIVSVQKGEKGAPGELKGSFLREGVVLGDIARNNILGIYGSMNEAPQQTLYPDGLPIGLRSGVHTGKASILSTVSGEGLKEYEVEITRVNPQTAPAPKSMVLRVTDPELLEITGGIVQGMSGSPIVQDGRIIGAVTHVFVSDPTQGYGLYVDWMLGEITNE
;
A
#
# COMPACT_ATOMS: atom_id res chain seq x y z
N MET A 1 62.88 32.49 -38.60
CA MET A 1 62.39 31.26 -39.29
C MET A 1 60.96 30.99 -38.86
N LYS A 2 59.98 31.29 -39.72
CA LYS A 2 58.52 30.96 -39.44
C LYS A 2 58.24 29.52 -39.86
N ARG A 3 57.99 28.63 -38.89
CA ARG A 3 57.48 27.27 -39.17
C ARG A 3 56.12 27.36 -39.82
N ARG A 4 55.97 27.00 -41.09
CA ARG A 4 54.71 26.77 -41.78
C ARG A 4 53.99 25.60 -41.08
N ARG A 5 52.88 25.90 -40.38
CA ARG A 5 51.91 24.85 -39.94
C ARG A 5 51.29 24.25 -41.22
N GLN A 6 51.69 23.03 -41.55
CA GLN A 6 51.01 22.27 -42.61
C GLN A 6 49.55 22.02 -42.18
N SER A 7 48.60 22.46 -43.01
CA SER A 7 47.18 22.13 -42.82
C SER A 7 47.00 20.63 -42.98
N PRO A 8 46.23 19.98 -42.11
CA PRO A 8 45.97 18.54 -42.24
C PRO A 8 45.33 18.25 -43.60
N SER A 9 45.77 17.17 -44.29
CA SER A 9 45.24 16.77 -45.58
C SER A 9 43.73 16.52 -45.50
N ALA A 10 42.99 16.78 -46.59
CA ALA A 10 41.55 16.59 -46.65
C ALA A 10 41.14 15.17 -46.19
N LEU A 11 41.96 14.18 -46.49
CA LEU A 11 41.77 12.79 -46.03
C LEU A 11 41.80 12.68 -44.51
N ARG A 12 42.77 13.32 -43.80
CA ARG A 12 42.81 13.31 -42.34
C ARG A 12 41.61 14.00 -41.69
N ARG A 13 41.07 15.04 -42.31
CA ARG A 13 39.83 15.71 -41.82
C ARG A 13 38.63 14.84 -42.05
N ALA A 14 38.49 14.19 -43.21
CA ALA A 14 37.42 13.24 -43.49
C ALA A 14 37.46 12.03 -42.55
N THR A 15 38.64 11.44 -42.31
CA THR A 15 38.82 10.32 -41.34
C THR A 15 38.44 10.76 -39.94
N GLY A 16 38.84 11.96 -39.50
CA GLY A 16 38.46 12.49 -38.17
C GLY A 16 36.95 12.72 -38.02
N LEU A 17 36.31 13.23 -39.07
CA LEU A 17 34.82 13.39 -39.07
C LEU A 17 34.10 12.05 -39.01
N VAL A 18 34.51 11.06 -39.80
CA VAL A 18 33.94 9.72 -39.78
C VAL A 18 34.12 9.06 -38.41
N LEU A 19 35.31 9.13 -37.83
CA LEU A 19 35.57 8.60 -36.49
C LEU A 19 34.75 9.31 -35.42
N SER A 20 34.65 10.64 -35.48
CA SER A 20 33.79 11.41 -34.56
C SER A 20 32.30 11.01 -34.69
N LEU A 21 31.81 10.84 -35.92
CA LEU A 21 30.43 10.40 -36.15
C LEU A 21 30.20 8.98 -35.63
N LEU A 22 31.12 8.05 -35.88
CA LEU A 22 31.05 6.69 -35.35
C LEU A 22 31.05 6.65 -33.81
N LEU A 23 31.89 7.45 -33.17
CA LEU A 23 31.92 7.58 -31.71
C LEU A 23 30.64 8.17 -31.16
N THR A 24 30.09 9.18 -31.85
CA THR A 24 28.79 9.77 -31.46
C THR A 24 27.66 8.78 -31.61
N LEU A 25 27.59 8.05 -32.73
CA LEU A 25 26.56 7.01 -32.96
C LEU A 25 26.72 5.86 -31.96
N SER A 26 27.93 5.42 -31.66
CA SER A 26 28.18 4.39 -30.65
C SER A 26 27.73 4.83 -29.27
N TYR A 27 27.88 6.11 -28.91
CA TYR A 27 27.44 6.67 -27.64
C TYR A 27 25.91 6.52 -27.38
N PHE A 28 25.12 6.59 -28.42
CA PHE A 28 23.66 6.42 -28.38
C PHE A 28 23.20 4.96 -28.65
N SER A 29 24.13 4.03 -28.80
CA SER A 29 23.75 2.62 -29.01
C SER A 29 23.06 2.04 -27.75
N PRO A 30 22.08 1.12 -27.90
CA PRO A 30 21.42 0.45 -26.78
C PRO A 30 22.39 -0.20 -25.80
N SER A 31 23.47 -0.83 -26.32
CA SER A 31 24.50 -1.46 -25.48
C SER A 31 25.30 -0.48 -24.63
N GLN A 32 25.58 0.73 -25.14
CA GLN A 32 26.25 1.78 -24.37
C GLN A 32 25.31 2.39 -23.32
N GLN A 33 24.04 2.50 -23.62
CA GLN A 33 23.04 2.95 -22.64
C GLN A 33 22.88 1.91 -21.54
N ALA A 34 22.76 0.63 -21.88
CA ALA A 34 22.71 -0.46 -20.93
C ALA A 34 23.92 -0.49 -20.00
N LEU A 35 25.15 -0.35 -20.56
CA LEU A 35 26.39 -0.32 -19.79
C LEU A 35 26.42 0.83 -18.76
N ARG A 36 25.90 2.00 -19.13
CA ARG A 36 25.85 3.16 -18.22
C ARG A 36 24.76 3.05 -17.17
N ASN A 37 23.65 2.44 -17.50
CA ASN A 37 22.50 2.30 -16.61
C ASN A 37 22.59 1.07 -15.71
N LEU A 38 23.51 0.13 -16.00
CA LEU A 38 23.69 -1.06 -15.20
C LEU A 38 24.37 -0.69 -13.86
N PRO A 39 23.73 -0.90 -12.71
CA PRO A 39 24.29 -0.61 -11.40
C PRO A 39 25.52 -1.51 -11.12
N ASP A 40 26.31 -1.17 -10.11
CA ASP A 40 27.46 -1.96 -9.68
C ASP A 40 27.01 -3.19 -8.87
N THR A 41 25.84 -3.10 -8.21
CA THR A 41 25.19 -4.19 -7.48
C THR A 41 23.77 -4.38 -7.99
N LEU A 42 23.44 -5.63 -8.32
CA LEU A 42 22.08 -6.07 -8.65
C LEU A 42 21.50 -6.84 -7.47
N HIS A 43 20.28 -6.53 -7.11
CA HIS A 43 19.53 -7.25 -6.07
C HIS A 43 18.54 -8.19 -6.73
N LEU A 44 18.71 -9.49 -6.52
CA LEU A 44 17.78 -10.54 -6.94
C LEU A 44 17.08 -11.12 -5.71
N THR A 45 15.92 -11.70 -5.93
CA THR A 45 15.26 -12.56 -4.94
C THR A 45 15.35 -14.01 -5.42
N ALA A 46 15.70 -14.94 -4.54
CA ALA A 46 15.73 -16.36 -4.87
C ALA A 46 14.39 -16.81 -5.44
N GLY A 47 14.40 -17.65 -6.46
CA GLY A 47 13.20 -18.14 -7.14
C GLY A 47 12.56 -17.15 -8.13
N GLN A 48 13.09 -15.93 -8.31
CA GLN A 48 12.56 -14.95 -9.27
C GLN A 48 13.45 -14.81 -10.51
N LEU A 49 12.78 -14.60 -11.64
CA LEU A 49 13.42 -14.27 -12.92
C LEU A 49 13.47 -12.75 -13.07
N GLN A 50 14.65 -12.18 -13.28
CA GLN A 50 14.82 -10.77 -13.61
C GLN A 50 15.43 -10.62 -15.00
N THR A 51 14.75 -9.90 -15.88
CA THR A 51 15.21 -9.66 -17.24
C THR A 51 15.96 -8.34 -17.31
N LEU A 52 17.19 -8.38 -17.86
CA LEU A 52 18.05 -7.21 -18.11
C LEU A 52 18.14 -6.96 -19.61
N GLU A 53 17.86 -5.73 -20.03
CA GLU A 53 18.08 -5.30 -21.40
C GLU A 53 19.53 -4.83 -21.56
N LEU A 54 20.36 -5.61 -22.23
CA LEU A 54 21.79 -5.33 -22.40
C LEU A 54 22.13 -4.85 -23.82
N GLY A 55 21.26 -5.11 -24.79
CA GLY A 55 21.57 -4.94 -26.20
C GLY A 55 22.43 -6.10 -26.74
N SER A 56 22.35 -6.33 -28.04
CA SER A 56 22.86 -7.54 -28.71
C SER A 56 24.38 -7.74 -28.69
N MET A 57 25.16 -6.73 -28.29
CA MET A 57 26.63 -6.82 -28.28
C MET A 57 27.23 -7.16 -26.90
N LEU A 58 26.42 -7.13 -25.85
CA LEU A 58 26.88 -7.40 -24.48
C LEU A 58 26.48 -8.81 -24.07
N THR A 59 27.40 -9.51 -23.40
CA THR A 59 27.19 -10.84 -22.84
C THR A 59 27.53 -10.82 -21.35
N LEU A 60 26.71 -11.52 -20.57
CA LEU A 60 26.94 -11.76 -19.15
C LEU A 60 27.46 -13.17 -18.94
N THR A 61 28.51 -13.31 -18.15
CA THR A 61 29.03 -14.59 -17.69
C THR A 61 29.08 -14.61 -16.18
N THR A 62 28.58 -15.67 -15.58
CA THR A 62 28.61 -15.89 -14.14
C THR A 62 30.03 -16.25 -13.70
N GLN A 63 30.51 -15.63 -12.64
CA GLN A 63 31.73 -16.02 -11.94
C GLN A 63 31.39 -16.70 -10.61
N ALA A 64 32.37 -17.26 -9.94
CA ALA A 64 32.19 -17.96 -8.69
C ALA A 64 31.57 -17.07 -7.60
N GLY A 65 30.59 -17.59 -6.87
CA GLY A 65 29.92 -16.93 -5.75
C GLY A 65 29.24 -17.94 -4.84
N THR A 66 28.61 -17.50 -3.76
CA THR A 66 27.84 -18.34 -2.84
C THR A 66 26.44 -18.63 -3.36
N ALA A 67 25.90 -17.75 -4.22
CA ALA A 67 24.64 -17.96 -4.92
C ALA A 67 24.88 -18.53 -6.32
N ALA A 68 24.14 -19.55 -6.70
CA ALA A 68 24.16 -20.09 -8.06
C ALA A 68 23.29 -19.25 -9.00
N VAL A 69 23.79 -18.10 -9.42
CA VAL A 69 23.08 -17.24 -10.39
C VAL A 69 23.21 -17.84 -11.78
N SER A 70 22.10 -18.17 -12.39
CA SER A 70 21.99 -18.62 -13.78
C SER A 70 21.62 -17.43 -14.67
N ALA A 71 22.39 -17.22 -15.74
CA ALA A 71 22.04 -16.30 -16.81
C ALA A 71 21.53 -17.14 -17.98
N SER A 72 20.24 -17.12 -18.24
CA SER A 72 19.66 -17.81 -19.38
C SER A 72 19.50 -16.87 -20.56
N GLU A 73 20.13 -17.20 -21.69
CA GLU A 73 19.96 -16.55 -22.98
C GLU A 73 19.05 -17.44 -23.84
N ASP A 74 17.72 -17.28 -23.74
CA ASP A 74 16.80 -17.85 -24.73
C ASP A 74 17.04 -17.18 -26.09
N GLU A 75 16.92 -17.93 -27.19
CA GLU A 75 17.12 -17.38 -28.54
C GLU A 75 16.24 -16.16 -28.83
N THR A 76 15.04 -16.12 -28.28
CA THR A 76 14.11 -14.99 -28.40
C THR A 76 14.57 -13.77 -27.61
N LEU A 77 15.10 -13.96 -26.40
CA LEU A 77 15.64 -12.89 -25.56
C LEU A 77 16.95 -12.36 -26.14
N ARG A 78 17.79 -13.24 -26.64
CA ARG A 78 19.05 -12.89 -27.30
C ARG A 78 18.84 -12.03 -28.55
N ALA A 79 17.83 -12.34 -29.35
CA ALA A 79 17.43 -11.53 -30.52
C ALA A 79 16.97 -10.12 -30.11
N GLN A 80 16.42 -9.95 -28.91
CA GLN A 80 15.98 -8.69 -28.33
C GLN A 80 17.10 -7.98 -27.53
N GLY A 81 18.25 -8.63 -27.35
CA GLY A 81 19.35 -8.10 -26.54
C GLY A 81 19.07 -8.12 -25.03
N ALA A 82 18.24 -9.04 -24.58
CA ALA A 82 17.87 -9.23 -23.19
C ALA A 82 18.48 -10.52 -22.63
N VAL A 83 18.72 -10.55 -21.33
CA VAL A 83 19.23 -11.71 -20.57
C VAL A 83 18.38 -11.87 -19.32
N SER A 84 17.93 -13.09 -19.03
CA SER A 84 17.21 -13.39 -17.78
C SER A 84 18.17 -13.95 -16.75
N LEU A 85 18.16 -13.34 -15.57
CA LEU A 85 18.91 -13.78 -14.39
C LEU A 85 17.96 -14.47 -13.41
N SER A 86 18.40 -15.58 -12.85
CA SER A 86 17.70 -16.27 -11.76
C SER A 86 18.70 -16.94 -10.82
N SER A 87 18.30 -17.13 -9.58
CA SER A 87 19.01 -17.95 -8.60
C SER A 87 17.98 -18.61 -7.69
N GLU A 88 18.19 -19.87 -7.34
CA GLU A 88 17.34 -20.58 -6.37
C GLU A 88 17.88 -20.46 -4.94
N THR A 89 19.12 -19.99 -4.77
CA THR A 89 19.76 -19.88 -3.47
C THR A 89 20.16 -18.45 -3.16
N ALA A 90 19.90 -18.03 -1.92
CA ALA A 90 20.35 -16.74 -1.41
C ALA A 90 21.89 -16.72 -1.28
N GLY A 91 22.47 -15.53 -1.40
CA GLY A 91 23.92 -15.32 -1.31
C GLY A 91 24.40 -14.25 -2.27
N THR A 92 25.71 -14.23 -2.53
CA THR A 92 26.31 -13.27 -3.46
C THR A 92 26.93 -13.99 -4.65
N SER A 93 26.95 -13.36 -5.80
CA SER A 93 27.61 -13.83 -7.02
C SER A 93 28.18 -12.64 -7.77
N GLU A 94 29.17 -12.90 -8.61
CA GLU A 94 29.78 -11.87 -9.46
C GLU A 94 29.47 -12.18 -10.93
N LEU A 95 28.94 -11.22 -11.65
CA LEU A 95 28.71 -11.29 -13.08
C LEU A 95 29.77 -10.46 -13.81
N LEU A 96 30.32 -11.01 -14.87
CA LEU A 96 31.23 -10.31 -15.76
C LEU A 96 30.51 -9.93 -17.04
N LEU A 97 30.30 -8.62 -17.23
CA LEU A 97 29.82 -8.06 -18.48
C LEU A 97 30.95 -7.92 -19.47
N SER A 98 30.81 -8.51 -20.64
CA SER A 98 31.82 -8.48 -21.70
C SER A 98 31.24 -8.08 -23.05
N LEU A 99 32.05 -7.43 -23.87
CA LEU A 99 31.69 -7.12 -25.25
C LEU A 99 31.97 -8.35 -26.13
N MET A 100 30.92 -8.87 -26.74
CA MET A 100 30.95 -10.07 -27.61
C MET A 100 31.60 -11.31 -26.93
N GLY A 101 31.56 -11.39 -25.60
CA GLY A 101 32.21 -12.45 -24.82
C GLY A 101 33.73 -12.43 -24.76
N LEU A 102 34.37 -11.43 -25.38
CA LEU A 102 35.85 -11.39 -25.52
C LEU A 102 36.50 -10.30 -24.65
N LEU A 103 35.91 -9.12 -24.60
CA LEU A 103 36.52 -7.99 -23.89
C LEU A 103 35.75 -7.70 -22.60
N PRO A 104 36.33 -7.93 -21.40
CA PRO A 104 35.66 -7.61 -20.14
C PRO A 104 35.49 -6.10 -20.00
N LEU A 105 34.29 -5.64 -19.67
CA LEU A 105 33.93 -4.24 -19.55
C LEU A 105 33.60 -3.83 -18.11
N LYS A 106 32.80 -4.64 -17.40
CA LYS A 106 32.32 -4.31 -16.06
C LYS A 106 32.05 -5.57 -15.25
N LYS A 107 32.40 -5.53 -13.97
CA LYS A 107 31.96 -6.51 -12.98
C LYS A 107 30.74 -5.96 -12.28
N VAL A 108 29.76 -6.81 -12.06
CA VAL A 108 28.51 -6.50 -11.37
C VAL A 108 28.35 -7.52 -10.26
N GLU A 109 28.26 -7.05 -9.04
CA GLU A 109 27.94 -7.89 -7.89
C GLU A 109 26.45 -8.18 -7.90
N VAL A 110 26.06 -9.43 -7.62
CA VAL A 110 24.66 -9.83 -7.49
C VAL A 110 24.44 -10.30 -6.08
N GLU A 111 23.62 -9.60 -5.35
CA GLU A 111 23.11 -10.00 -4.03
C GLU A 111 21.77 -10.68 -4.21
N VAL A 112 21.68 -11.97 -3.86
CA VAL A 112 20.46 -12.76 -3.89
C VAL A 112 19.90 -12.85 -2.48
N SER A 113 18.83 -12.16 -2.22
CA SER A 113 18.09 -12.27 -0.96
C SER A 113 17.26 -13.56 -0.91
N PRO A 114 17.03 -14.14 0.27
CA PRO A 114 16.10 -15.27 0.40
C PRO A 114 14.71 -14.87 -0.07
N GLU A 115 13.95 -15.86 -0.55
CA GLU A 115 12.58 -15.64 -0.98
C GLU A 115 11.72 -15.28 0.23
N LYS A 116 11.25 -14.03 0.29
CA LYS A 116 10.32 -13.61 1.34
C LYS A 116 8.98 -14.32 1.17
N ARG A 117 8.52 -15.00 2.22
CA ARG A 117 7.22 -15.68 2.25
C ARG A 117 6.31 -15.02 3.27
N LEU A 118 5.05 -14.85 2.90
CA LEU A 118 4.01 -14.29 3.76
C LEU A 118 2.87 -15.31 3.88
N ILE A 119 2.22 -15.37 5.01
CA ILE A 119 0.99 -16.13 5.18
C ILE A 119 -0.16 -15.26 4.67
N PRO A 120 -0.81 -15.62 3.53
CA PRO A 120 -1.96 -14.87 3.04
C PRO A 120 -3.09 -14.92 4.04
N GLY A 121 -3.75 -13.79 4.26
CA GLY A 121 -4.93 -13.68 5.09
C GLY A 121 -6.19 -14.10 4.35
N GLY A 122 -7.08 -13.14 4.10
CA GLY A 122 -8.39 -13.36 3.47
C GLY A 122 -9.49 -13.59 4.51
N MET A 123 -9.14 -13.77 5.78
CA MET A 123 -10.11 -13.83 6.87
C MET A 123 -10.70 -12.45 7.15
N ALA A 124 -11.99 -12.42 7.49
CA ALA A 124 -12.64 -11.21 7.95
C ALA A 124 -12.09 -10.79 9.32
N ILE A 125 -11.83 -9.51 9.48
CA ILE A 125 -11.41 -8.90 10.74
C ILE A 125 -12.35 -7.76 11.11
N GLY A 126 -12.65 -7.64 12.41
CA GLY A 126 -13.18 -6.42 13.00
C GLY A 126 -12.03 -5.44 13.24
N VAL A 127 -12.26 -4.20 12.90
CA VAL A 127 -11.32 -3.12 13.15
C VAL A 127 -11.95 -2.17 14.14
N ALA A 128 -11.27 -1.90 15.26
CA ALA A 128 -11.67 -0.90 16.25
C ALA A 128 -10.52 0.07 16.44
N LEU A 129 -10.76 1.36 16.17
CA LEU A 129 -9.76 2.40 16.21
C LEU A 129 -10.25 3.55 17.09
N HIS A 130 -9.39 4.04 17.96
CA HIS A 130 -9.57 5.26 18.76
C HIS A 130 -8.62 6.33 18.26
N THR A 131 -9.15 7.53 18.12
CA THR A 131 -8.37 8.70 17.71
C THR A 131 -7.65 9.32 18.90
N SER A 132 -6.51 9.94 18.66
CA SER A 132 -5.76 10.70 19.67
C SER A 132 -6.40 12.08 19.91
N GLY A 133 -7.60 12.09 20.50
CA GLY A 133 -8.44 13.27 20.67
C GLY A 133 -9.86 13.00 20.19
N VAL A 134 -10.63 14.04 19.96
CA VAL A 134 -12.02 13.96 19.60
C VAL A 134 -12.25 14.66 18.25
N LEU A 135 -12.61 13.91 17.21
CA LEU A 135 -12.83 14.41 15.85
C LEU A 135 -14.18 15.17 15.79
N VAL A 136 -14.17 16.36 15.25
CA VAL A 136 -15.36 17.14 14.94
C VAL A 136 -15.94 16.64 13.63
N VAL A 137 -17.13 16.03 13.66
CA VAL A 137 -17.83 15.54 12.48
C VAL A 137 -18.91 16.51 11.98
N GLY A 138 -19.26 17.48 12.80
CA GLY A 138 -20.24 18.51 12.40
C GLY A 138 -20.54 19.53 13.49
N THR A 139 -21.28 20.56 13.15
CA THR A 139 -21.81 21.57 14.09
C THR A 139 -23.31 21.71 13.91
N SER A 140 -24.05 22.00 14.98
CA SER A 140 -25.48 22.30 14.94
C SER A 140 -25.83 23.48 15.83
N ASP A 141 -26.77 24.29 15.39
CA ASP A 141 -27.31 25.36 16.21
C ASP A 141 -28.08 24.79 17.41
N LEU A 142 -28.11 25.56 18.48
CA LEU A 142 -28.72 25.16 19.73
C LEU A 142 -30.23 25.54 19.80
N GLY A 143 -30.87 25.56 18.64
CA GLY A 143 -32.29 25.88 18.55
C GLY A 143 -32.61 27.31 19.00
N ALA A 144 -33.51 27.46 19.99
CA ALA A 144 -33.90 28.76 20.55
C ALA A 144 -32.72 29.49 21.23
N ASP A 145 -31.72 28.74 21.69
CA ASP A 145 -30.51 29.28 22.32
C ASP A 145 -29.52 29.91 21.35
N GLY A 146 -29.74 29.77 20.03
CA GLY A 146 -29.03 30.48 18.96
C GLY A 146 -27.93 29.64 18.27
N PRO A 147 -26.97 30.30 17.57
CA PRO A 147 -25.98 29.60 16.77
C PRO A 147 -25.01 28.76 17.61
N SER A 148 -24.43 27.72 16.96
CA SER A 148 -23.39 26.87 17.56
C SER A 148 -22.21 27.71 18.05
N PRO A 149 -21.87 27.68 19.34
CA PRO A 149 -20.66 28.33 19.87
C PRO A 149 -19.39 27.83 19.20
N ALA A 150 -19.28 26.54 18.92
CA ALA A 150 -18.15 25.94 18.22
C ALA A 150 -17.98 26.55 16.83
N ARG A 151 -19.04 26.62 16.03
CA ARG A 151 -19.01 27.23 14.68
C ARG A 151 -18.67 28.72 14.73
N VAL A 152 -19.23 29.47 15.69
CA VAL A 152 -18.94 30.91 15.84
C VAL A 152 -17.47 31.14 16.19
N SER A 153 -16.86 30.23 16.95
CA SER A 153 -15.43 30.29 17.30
C SER A 153 -14.50 29.72 16.22
N GLY A 154 -15.03 29.33 15.06
CA GLY A 154 -14.24 28.88 13.91
C GLY A 154 -13.80 27.39 13.96
N ILE A 155 -14.46 26.57 14.80
CA ILE A 155 -14.30 25.12 14.77
C ILE A 155 -15.04 24.57 13.54
N LEU A 156 -14.39 23.69 12.79
CA LEU A 156 -14.87 23.12 11.54
C LEU A 156 -14.95 21.58 11.64
N PRO A 157 -15.81 20.93 10.84
CA PRO A 157 -15.69 19.51 10.60
C PRO A 157 -14.30 19.14 10.08
N GLY A 158 -13.71 18.05 10.58
CA GLY A 158 -12.33 17.64 10.32
C GLY A 158 -11.33 18.10 11.39
N ASP A 159 -11.67 19.07 12.24
CA ASP A 159 -10.81 19.44 13.38
C ASP A 159 -10.72 18.29 14.39
N LEU A 160 -9.52 17.98 14.83
CA LEU A 160 -9.29 17.04 15.92
C LEU A 160 -9.01 17.83 17.22
N ILE A 161 -9.94 17.79 18.17
CA ILE A 161 -9.78 18.45 19.46
C ILE A 161 -8.86 17.58 20.32
N ARG A 162 -7.64 18.05 20.56
CA ARG A 162 -6.59 17.36 21.32
C ARG A 162 -6.70 17.61 22.82
N ARG A 163 -6.98 18.85 23.20
CA ARG A 163 -7.02 19.29 24.61
C ARG A 163 -8.16 20.25 24.89
N VAL A 164 -8.64 20.18 26.10
CA VAL A 164 -9.52 21.18 26.72
C VAL A 164 -8.76 21.75 27.91
N ASN A 165 -8.48 23.04 27.92
CA ASN A 165 -7.47 23.65 28.80
C ASN A 165 -6.14 22.89 28.61
N ASP A 166 -5.56 22.39 29.72
CA ASP A 166 -4.33 21.58 29.70
C ASP A 166 -4.59 20.07 29.75
N VAL A 167 -5.87 19.64 29.68
CA VAL A 167 -6.25 18.24 29.81
C VAL A 167 -6.30 17.60 28.40
N GLU A 168 -5.47 16.57 28.19
CA GLU A 168 -5.56 15.75 26.96
C GLU A 168 -6.86 14.97 26.92
N LEU A 169 -7.48 14.97 25.72
CA LEU A 169 -8.72 14.24 25.50
C LEU A 169 -8.42 12.81 25.06
N THR A 170 -9.09 11.88 25.70
CA THR A 170 -9.05 10.44 25.38
C THR A 170 -10.40 9.88 24.98
N SER A 171 -11.49 10.67 25.16
CA SER A 171 -12.84 10.24 24.77
C SER A 171 -13.81 11.42 24.61
N SER A 172 -14.84 11.20 23.81
CA SER A 172 -15.98 12.12 23.64
C SER A 172 -16.77 12.32 24.94
N ALA A 173 -16.82 11.29 25.78
CA ALA A 173 -17.43 11.39 27.12
C ALA A 173 -16.67 12.35 28.03
N GLN A 174 -15.33 12.26 28.04
CA GLN A 174 -14.47 13.20 28.78
C GLN A 174 -14.64 14.64 28.26
N PHE A 175 -14.66 14.80 26.93
CA PHE A 175 -14.90 16.10 26.29
C PHE A 175 -16.23 16.70 26.76
N SER A 176 -17.32 15.92 26.68
CA SER A 176 -18.65 16.37 27.10
C SER A 176 -18.68 16.77 28.56
N LEU A 177 -17.98 16.04 29.44
CA LEU A 177 -17.88 16.37 30.86
C LEU A 177 -17.15 17.71 31.10
N LEU A 178 -16.03 17.94 30.43
CA LEU A 178 -15.26 19.17 30.54
C LEU A 178 -16.02 20.39 30.02
N VAL A 179 -16.76 20.23 28.92
CA VAL A 179 -17.67 21.27 28.41
C VAL A 179 -18.77 21.60 29.41
N ALA A 180 -19.41 20.57 30.02
CA ALA A 180 -20.44 20.79 31.00
C ALA A 180 -19.89 21.50 32.28
N GLN A 181 -18.69 21.16 32.73
CA GLN A 181 -18.00 21.78 33.89
C GLN A 181 -17.64 23.25 33.65
N ALA A 182 -17.42 23.65 32.40
CA ALA A 182 -17.10 25.05 32.08
C ALA A 182 -18.25 26.02 32.38
N GLY A 183 -19.51 25.53 32.43
CA GLY A 183 -20.66 26.30 32.92
C GLY A 183 -20.92 27.61 32.20
N GLY A 184 -20.50 27.75 30.94
CA GLY A 184 -20.62 28.99 30.16
C GLY A 184 -19.41 29.94 30.29
N GLN A 185 -18.33 29.53 30.94
CA GLN A 185 -17.04 30.26 30.95
C GLN A 185 -16.24 29.92 29.68
N ASP A 186 -15.36 30.81 29.32
CA ASP A 186 -14.43 30.62 28.22
C ASP A 186 -13.60 29.33 28.36
N LEU A 187 -13.59 28.52 27.33
CA LEU A 187 -12.98 27.20 27.28
C LEU A 187 -11.89 27.19 26.20
N PRO A 188 -10.62 27.28 26.55
CA PRO A 188 -9.51 27.12 25.63
C PRO A 188 -9.43 25.66 25.13
N LEU A 189 -9.41 25.50 23.80
CA LEU A 189 -9.25 24.23 23.11
C LEU A 189 -7.95 24.25 22.32
N THR A 190 -7.22 23.15 22.34
CA THR A 190 -6.15 22.88 21.37
C THR A 190 -6.73 21.96 20.32
N ILE A 191 -6.81 22.45 19.10
CA ILE A 191 -7.26 21.67 17.94
C ILE A 191 -6.08 21.40 16.99
N GLU A 192 -6.17 20.31 16.25
CA GLU A 192 -5.30 20.02 15.11
C GLU A 192 -6.15 20.12 13.84
N ARG A 193 -5.70 20.92 12.88
CA ARG A 193 -6.30 21.11 11.55
C ARG A 193 -5.19 21.02 10.52
N ASP A 194 -5.34 20.16 9.49
CA ASP A 194 -4.33 19.93 8.46
C ASP A 194 -2.92 19.64 9.03
N GLY A 195 -2.86 18.88 10.14
CA GLY A 195 -1.62 18.54 10.83
C GLY A 195 -0.99 19.69 11.65
N GLN A 196 -1.66 20.84 11.77
CA GLN A 196 -1.18 21.99 12.55
C GLN A 196 -1.98 22.19 13.83
N LEU A 197 -1.28 22.35 14.96
CA LEU A 197 -1.91 22.66 16.23
C LEU A 197 -2.29 24.14 16.31
N MET A 198 -3.53 24.42 16.72
CA MET A 198 -4.10 25.75 16.88
C MET A 198 -4.80 25.89 18.23
N GLN A 199 -4.81 27.09 18.78
CA GLN A 199 -5.58 27.44 19.99
C GLN A 199 -6.87 28.14 19.56
N VAL A 200 -8.00 27.66 20.05
CA VAL A 200 -9.32 28.24 19.83
C VAL A 200 -10.02 28.39 21.17
N THR A 201 -10.52 29.56 21.48
CA THR A 201 -11.33 29.77 22.69
C THR A 201 -12.80 29.75 22.32
N VAL A 202 -13.58 28.92 23.00
CA VAL A 202 -15.03 28.77 22.81
C VAL A 202 -15.74 29.05 24.12
N THR A 203 -16.79 29.88 24.08
CA THR A 203 -17.67 30.08 25.24
C THR A 203 -18.88 29.18 25.11
N PRO A 204 -19.00 28.09 25.88
CA PRO A 204 -20.17 27.22 25.86
C PRO A 204 -21.44 27.98 26.21
N LYS A 205 -22.56 27.58 25.66
CA LYS A 205 -23.85 28.18 25.94
C LYS A 205 -24.68 27.26 26.83
N LEU A 206 -25.30 27.81 27.85
CA LEU A 206 -26.21 27.06 28.71
C LEU A 206 -27.51 26.79 27.97
N ASP A 207 -27.89 25.54 27.87
CA ASP A 207 -29.20 25.10 27.40
C ASP A 207 -30.27 25.49 28.43
N ALA A 208 -31.23 26.31 28.03
CA ALA A 208 -32.24 26.88 28.94
C ALA A 208 -33.13 25.80 29.57
N ALA A 209 -33.31 24.64 28.94
CA ALA A 209 -34.14 23.56 29.44
C ALA A 209 -33.45 22.66 30.46
N THR A 210 -32.14 22.39 30.25
CA THR A 210 -31.37 21.42 31.04
C THR A 210 -30.35 22.08 31.99
N GLY A 211 -30.01 23.34 31.77
CA GLY A 211 -28.92 24.05 32.48
C GLY A 211 -27.54 23.51 32.11
N THR A 212 -27.39 22.65 31.13
CA THR A 212 -26.11 22.04 30.73
C THR A 212 -25.42 22.92 29.71
N ALA A 213 -24.11 23.15 29.87
CA ALA A 213 -23.31 23.89 28.92
C ALA A 213 -23.09 23.06 27.64
N ARG A 214 -23.27 23.66 26.46
CA ARG A 214 -23.16 23.02 25.15
C ARG A 214 -22.34 23.87 24.18
N LEU A 215 -21.65 23.20 23.26
CA LEU A 215 -20.90 23.83 22.17
C LEU A 215 -21.62 23.77 20.82
N GLY A 216 -22.66 22.93 20.68
CA GLY A 216 -23.31 22.69 19.40
C GLY A 216 -22.37 22.02 18.39
N VAL A 217 -21.66 21.00 18.84
CA VAL A 217 -20.70 20.23 18.05
C VAL A 217 -21.02 18.74 18.12
N TRP A 218 -20.91 18.06 17.00
CA TRP A 218 -20.96 16.61 16.91
C TRP A 218 -19.53 16.08 16.84
N VAL A 219 -19.23 15.11 17.69
CA VAL A 219 -17.86 14.61 17.84
C VAL A 219 -17.82 13.09 17.85
N ARG A 220 -16.68 12.54 17.42
CA ARG A 220 -16.38 11.11 17.39
C ARG A 220 -14.97 10.86 17.92
N ASP A 221 -14.80 9.84 18.72
CA ASP A 221 -13.49 9.44 19.30
C ASP A 221 -13.10 8.01 18.91
N SER A 222 -13.97 7.29 18.24
CA SER A 222 -13.73 5.91 17.83
C SER A 222 -14.51 5.56 16.58
N THR A 223 -13.96 4.65 15.81
CA THR A 223 -14.64 4.01 14.68
C THR A 223 -14.48 2.50 14.75
N ALA A 224 -15.44 1.78 14.17
CA ALA A 224 -15.37 0.34 14.06
C ALA A 224 -15.97 -0.10 12.72
N GLY A 225 -15.39 -1.13 12.14
CA GLY A 225 -15.81 -1.65 10.84
C GLY A 225 -15.33 -3.08 10.62
N VAL A 226 -15.70 -3.63 9.46
CA VAL A 226 -15.24 -4.93 8.98
C VAL A 226 -14.30 -4.73 7.81
N GLY A 227 -13.24 -5.51 7.77
CA GLY A 227 -12.30 -5.57 6.67
C GLY A 227 -11.70 -6.95 6.51
N THR A 228 -10.66 -7.06 5.72
CA THR A 228 -9.97 -8.33 5.46
C THR A 228 -8.49 -8.20 5.77
N LEU A 229 -7.94 -9.22 6.43
CA LEU A 229 -6.50 -9.39 6.64
C LEU A 229 -5.83 -9.65 5.30
N SER A 230 -4.80 -8.88 4.95
CA SER A 230 -4.09 -9.06 3.68
C SER A 230 -3.02 -10.15 3.81
N PHE A 231 -2.14 -10.01 4.76
CA PHE A 231 -1.12 -11.00 5.04
C PHE A 231 -0.55 -10.85 6.47
N TYR A 232 0.09 -11.91 6.90
CA TYR A 232 0.90 -11.95 8.11
C TYR A 232 2.33 -12.34 7.74
N ASP A 233 3.29 -11.64 8.32
CA ASP A 233 4.71 -11.94 8.17
C ASP A 233 5.18 -12.79 9.35
N PRO A 234 5.49 -14.09 9.14
CA PRO A 234 5.88 -14.97 10.23
C PRO A 234 7.28 -14.68 10.80
N GLU A 235 8.12 -13.90 10.08
CA GLU A 235 9.45 -13.55 10.57
C GLU A 235 9.41 -12.40 11.58
N THR A 236 8.49 -11.45 11.39
CA THR A 236 8.41 -10.24 12.22
C THR A 236 7.20 -10.23 13.17
N GLY A 237 6.21 -11.11 12.94
CA GLY A 237 4.93 -11.08 13.66
C GLY A 237 4.02 -9.93 13.26
N THR A 238 4.36 -9.20 12.21
CA THR A 238 3.59 -8.05 11.71
C THR A 238 2.53 -8.47 10.69
N TYR A 239 1.54 -7.61 10.49
CA TYR A 239 0.49 -7.85 9.50
C TYR A 239 0.20 -6.58 8.70
N ALA A 240 -0.47 -6.77 7.57
CA ALA A 240 -1.12 -5.73 6.79
C ALA A 240 -2.59 -6.10 6.52
N ALA A 241 -3.46 -5.09 6.46
CA ALA A 241 -4.87 -5.28 6.14
C ALA A 241 -5.46 -4.07 5.41
N LEU A 242 -6.65 -4.24 4.81
CA LEU A 242 -7.48 -3.26 4.12
C LEU A 242 -6.93 -2.76 2.78
N GLY A 243 -5.64 -2.44 2.66
CA GLY A 243 -5.05 -1.85 1.44
C GLY A 243 -5.47 -0.40 1.17
N HIS A 244 -6.14 0.27 2.13
CA HIS A 244 -6.49 1.69 2.11
C HIS A 244 -6.63 2.22 3.55
N ALA A 245 -6.60 3.54 3.71
CA ALA A 245 -6.80 4.15 5.02
C ALA A 245 -8.21 3.92 5.58
N ILE A 246 -8.29 3.88 6.89
CA ILE A 246 -9.56 4.10 7.61
C ILE A 246 -9.77 5.61 7.69
N THR A 247 -10.88 6.05 7.13
CA THR A 247 -11.30 7.45 7.13
C THR A 247 -12.59 7.62 7.93
N ASP A 248 -12.82 8.82 8.45
CA ASP A 248 -14.13 9.17 8.99
C ASP A 248 -15.16 9.29 7.86
N GLY A 249 -16.32 8.66 8.05
CA GLY A 249 -17.34 8.57 7.01
C GLY A 249 -18.05 9.89 6.71
N ASP A 250 -18.02 10.86 7.61
CA ASP A 250 -18.69 12.16 7.47
C ASP A 250 -17.75 13.22 6.89
N THR A 251 -16.47 13.21 7.29
CA THR A 251 -15.48 14.21 6.87
C THR A 251 -14.55 13.72 5.77
N GLY A 252 -14.37 12.40 5.64
CA GLY A 252 -13.38 11.80 4.72
C GLY A 252 -11.93 11.88 5.22
N GLU A 253 -11.69 12.45 6.40
CA GLU A 253 -10.35 12.58 6.98
C GLU A 253 -9.77 11.22 7.38
N VAL A 254 -8.47 11.03 7.15
CA VAL A 254 -7.74 9.85 7.60
C VAL A 254 -7.62 9.90 9.13
N LEU A 255 -8.07 8.85 9.80
CA LEU A 255 -8.05 8.80 11.26
C LEU A 255 -6.63 8.53 11.76
N THR A 256 -6.12 9.41 12.62
CA THR A 256 -4.85 9.19 13.35
C THR A 256 -5.06 8.16 14.45
N VAL A 257 -4.20 7.15 14.49
CA VAL A 257 -4.26 6.08 15.48
C VAL A 257 -3.65 6.53 16.82
N ASP A 258 -4.44 6.50 17.89
CA ASP A 258 -3.94 6.52 19.27
C ASP A 258 -3.83 5.08 19.78
N ARG A 259 -4.94 4.36 19.68
CA ARG A 259 -5.05 2.94 19.98
C ARG A 259 -5.96 2.30 18.96
N GLY A 260 -5.53 1.16 18.45
CA GLY A 260 -6.32 0.39 17.50
C GLY A 260 -6.11 -1.10 17.72
N GLN A 261 -7.13 -1.86 17.41
CA GLN A 261 -7.11 -3.31 17.51
C GLN A 261 -7.80 -3.95 16.31
N ILE A 262 -7.24 -5.04 15.85
CA ILE A 262 -7.93 -5.99 14.99
C ILE A 262 -8.54 -7.10 15.84
N LEU A 263 -9.78 -7.43 15.54
CA LEU A 263 -10.61 -8.37 16.30
C LEU A 263 -11.04 -9.51 15.39
N LYS A 264 -11.32 -10.67 15.98
CA LYS A 264 -12.01 -11.74 15.26
C LYS A 264 -13.41 -11.27 14.85
N ALA A 265 -13.75 -11.42 13.57
CA ALA A 265 -15.08 -11.12 13.04
C ALA A 265 -15.65 -12.32 12.30
N ASP A 266 -16.96 -12.48 12.39
CA ASP A 266 -17.74 -13.47 11.63
C ASP A 266 -18.66 -12.72 10.66
N ILE A 267 -18.71 -13.16 9.39
CA ILE A 267 -19.63 -12.61 8.40
C ILE A 267 -21.02 -13.19 8.63
N VAL A 268 -21.97 -12.31 8.95
CA VAL A 268 -23.36 -12.69 9.27
C VAL A 268 -24.26 -12.64 8.04
N SER A 269 -24.05 -11.64 7.18
CA SER A 269 -24.82 -11.50 5.94
C SER A 269 -24.07 -10.66 4.92
N VAL A 270 -24.52 -10.74 3.68
CA VAL A 270 -23.96 -9.98 2.55
C VAL A 270 -25.08 -9.15 1.93
N GLN A 271 -24.82 -7.87 1.77
CA GLN A 271 -25.58 -7.01 0.87
C GLN A 271 -24.90 -7.03 -0.49
N LYS A 272 -25.58 -7.56 -1.51
CA LYS A 272 -25.03 -7.62 -2.88
C LYS A 272 -24.72 -6.23 -3.42
N GLY A 273 -23.61 -6.14 -4.15
CA GLY A 273 -23.27 -4.96 -4.92
C GLY A 273 -24.07 -4.90 -6.21
N GLU A 274 -24.60 -3.72 -6.51
CA GLU A 274 -25.29 -3.41 -7.75
C GLU A 274 -24.69 -2.14 -8.37
N LYS A 275 -24.93 -1.94 -9.65
CA LYS A 275 -24.46 -0.73 -10.35
C LYS A 275 -25.00 0.53 -9.68
N GLY A 276 -24.08 1.37 -9.18
CA GLY A 276 -24.40 2.61 -8.46
C GLY A 276 -24.63 2.43 -6.95
N ALA A 277 -24.65 1.18 -6.45
CA ALA A 277 -24.79 0.86 -5.04
C ALA A 277 -23.79 -0.25 -4.66
N PRO A 278 -22.61 0.11 -4.12
CA PRO A 278 -21.65 -0.88 -3.65
C PRO A 278 -22.28 -1.70 -2.53
N GLY A 279 -22.08 -3.03 -2.58
CA GLY A 279 -22.52 -3.95 -1.54
C GLY A 279 -21.62 -3.90 -0.32
N GLU A 280 -22.00 -4.70 0.70
CA GLU A 280 -21.29 -4.73 1.98
C GLU A 280 -21.31 -6.13 2.60
N LEU A 281 -20.19 -6.55 3.18
CA LEU A 281 -20.13 -7.67 4.11
C LEU A 281 -20.54 -7.18 5.49
N LYS A 282 -21.64 -7.69 6.01
CA LYS A 282 -22.08 -7.40 7.38
C LYS A 282 -21.49 -8.41 8.33
N GLY A 283 -20.50 -7.97 9.08
CA GLY A 283 -19.85 -8.78 10.11
C GLY A 283 -20.34 -8.47 11.51
N SER A 284 -20.21 -9.44 12.39
CA SER A 284 -20.39 -9.30 13.83
C SER A 284 -19.05 -9.50 14.51
N PHE A 285 -18.67 -8.55 15.35
CA PHE A 285 -17.57 -8.68 16.29
C PHE A 285 -17.94 -7.95 17.58
N LEU A 286 -17.54 -8.52 18.70
CA LEU A 286 -17.73 -7.88 20.00
C LEU A 286 -16.54 -6.98 20.28
N ARG A 287 -16.75 -5.77 20.80
CA ARG A 287 -15.66 -4.88 21.26
C ARG A 287 -14.78 -5.53 22.34
N GLU A 288 -15.34 -6.46 23.11
CA GLU A 288 -14.65 -7.30 24.08
C GLU A 288 -14.34 -8.70 23.51
N GLY A 289 -14.32 -8.84 22.18
CA GLY A 289 -14.05 -10.09 21.48
C GLY A 289 -12.57 -10.50 21.51
N VAL A 290 -12.28 -11.57 20.78
CA VAL A 290 -10.88 -12.04 20.67
C VAL A 290 -10.05 -11.03 19.91
N VAL A 291 -9.12 -10.39 20.61
CA VAL A 291 -8.14 -9.46 20.03
C VAL A 291 -7.08 -10.28 19.29
N LEU A 292 -6.98 -10.05 17.98
CA LEU A 292 -6.01 -10.70 17.11
C LEU A 292 -4.65 -9.95 17.08
N GLY A 293 -4.68 -8.63 17.26
CA GLY A 293 -3.49 -7.80 17.25
C GLY A 293 -3.81 -6.32 17.44
N ASP A 294 -2.78 -5.50 17.48
CA ASP A 294 -2.86 -4.05 17.57
C ASP A 294 -2.77 -3.39 16.18
N ILE A 295 -3.20 -2.13 16.09
CA ILE A 295 -3.01 -1.28 14.90
C ILE A 295 -2.02 -0.18 15.28
N ALA A 296 -0.82 -0.24 14.71
CA ALA A 296 0.22 0.76 14.92
C ALA A 296 0.13 1.91 13.91
N ARG A 297 -0.31 1.63 12.68
CA ARG A 297 -0.39 2.61 11.60
C ARG A 297 -1.69 2.49 10.81
N ASN A 298 -2.19 3.66 10.39
CA ASN A 298 -3.28 3.81 9.43
C ASN A 298 -2.87 4.86 8.40
N ASN A 299 -2.71 4.45 7.14
CA ASN A 299 -2.32 5.34 6.06
C ASN A 299 -3.00 4.95 4.74
N ILE A 300 -2.71 5.67 3.66
CA ILE A 300 -3.34 5.49 2.34
C ILE A 300 -3.15 4.09 1.73
N LEU A 301 -2.20 3.28 2.23
CA LEU A 301 -1.89 1.93 1.74
C LEU A 301 -2.48 0.84 2.64
N GLY A 302 -3.08 1.18 3.78
CA GLY A 302 -3.70 0.21 4.66
C GLY A 302 -3.51 0.46 6.14
N ILE A 303 -3.80 -0.57 6.93
CA ILE A 303 -3.49 -0.64 8.35
C ILE A 303 -2.43 -1.70 8.61
N TYR A 304 -1.56 -1.41 9.58
CA TYR A 304 -0.40 -2.21 9.92
C TYR A 304 -0.24 -2.30 11.43
N GLY A 305 0.32 -3.39 11.90
CA GLY A 305 0.58 -3.60 13.32
C GLY A 305 1.14 -4.99 13.56
N SER A 306 1.12 -5.46 14.81
CA SER A 306 1.54 -6.80 15.21
C SER A 306 0.33 -7.68 15.55
N MET A 307 0.43 -8.97 15.22
CA MET A 307 -0.54 -9.96 15.64
C MET A 307 -0.03 -10.74 16.86
N ASN A 308 -0.94 -11.08 17.76
CA ASN A 308 -0.63 -11.89 18.93
C ASN A 308 -0.18 -13.32 18.56
N GLU A 309 -0.78 -13.86 17.48
CA GLU A 309 -0.51 -15.19 16.95
C GLU A 309 -0.70 -15.18 15.43
N ALA A 310 -0.07 -16.14 14.74
CA ALA A 310 -0.30 -16.33 13.31
C ALA A 310 -1.77 -16.66 13.01
N PRO A 311 -2.30 -16.26 11.85
CA PRO A 311 -3.69 -16.52 11.48
C PRO A 311 -3.95 -18.03 11.43
N GLN A 312 -4.93 -18.50 12.22
CA GLN A 312 -5.30 -19.90 12.27
C GLN A 312 -6.14 -20.33 11.05
N GLN A 313 -6.84 -19.38 10.42
CA GLN A 313 -7.60 -19.61 9.20
C GLN A 313 -6.78 -19.13 8.01
N THR A 314 -6.13 -20.02 7.32
CA THR A 314 -5.38 -19.78 6.09
C THR A 314 -5.45 -20.97 5.17
N LEU A 315 -5.48 -20.75 3.85
CA LEU A 315 -5.37 -21.81 2.84
C LEU A 315 -3.91 -22.20 2.57
N TYR A 316 -2.96 -21.38 3.01
CA TYR A 316 -1.52 -21.54 2.75
C TYR A 316 -0.72 -21.39 4.06
N PRO A 317 -0.73 -22.41 4.93
CA PRO A 317 -0.08 -22.34 6.24
C PRO A 317 1.44 -22.20 6.16
N ASP A 318 2.09 -22.70 5.10
CA ASP A 318 3.52 -22.54 4.83
C ASP A 318 3.86 -21.20 4.16
N GLY A 319 2.86 -20.34 4.00
CA GLY A 319 2.95 -19.06 3.30
C GLY A 319 3.15 -19.20 1.79
N LEU A 320 2.97 -18.10 1.07
CA LEU A 320 3.30 -17.96 -0.34
C LEU A 320 4.47 -16.99 -0.51
N PRO A 321 5.31 -17.19 -1.53
CA PRO A 321 6.31 -16.20 -1.90
C PRO A 321 5.66 -14.91 -2.38
N ILE A 322 6.35 -13.79 -2.23
CA ILE A 322 5.90 -12.51 -2.76
C ILE A 322 6.16 -12.42 -4.26
N GLY A 323 5.24 -11.77 -4.98
CA GLY A 323 5.43 -11.37 -6.37
C GLY A 323 5.60 -9.86 -6.46
N LEU A 324 6.80 -9.41 -6.76
CA LEU A 324 7.10 -7.99 -6.92
C LEU A 324 6.33 -7.39 -8.11
N ARG A 325 6.03 -6.09 -8.04
CA ARG A 325 5.27 -5.36 -9.08
C ARG A 325 5.81 -5.51 -10.50
N SER A 326 7.12 -5.73 -10.65
CA SER A 326 7.75 -5.96 -11.96
C SER A 326 7.32 -7.28 -12.64
N GLY A 327 6.87 -8.26 -11.85
CA GLY A 327 6.38 -9.55 -12.34
C GLY A 327 4.86 -9.61 -12.49
N VAL A 328 4.12 -8.60 -12.00
CA VAL A 328 2.65 -8.59 -12.10
C VAL A 328 2.22 -8.30 -13.53
N HIS A 329 1.33 -9.13 -14.07
CA HIS A 329 0.85 -9.01 -15.45
C HIS A 329 -0.66 -9.19 -15.56
N THR A 330 -1.23 -8.81 -16.71
CA THR A 330 -2.64 -9.05 -17.02
C THR A 330 -2.91 -10.54 -17.24
N GLY A 331 -4.11 -10.99 -16.85
CA GLY A 331 -4.52 -12.38 -16.98
C GLY A 331 -5.11 -12.94 -15.70
N LYS A 332 -5.10 -14.27 -15.58
CA LYS A 332 -5.69 -14.98 -14.45
C LYS A 332 -4.97 -14.69 -13.15
N ALA A 333 -5.75 -14.54 -12.10
CA ALA A 333 -5.33 -14.42 -10.72
C ALA A 333 -6.45 -14.93 -9.81
N SER A 334 -6.23 -14.94 -8.52
CA SER A 334 -7.26 -15.24 -7.53
C SER A 334 -7.22 -14.23 -6.37
N ILE A 335 -8.31 -14.17 -5.62
CA ILE A 335 -8.39 -13.44 -4.35
C ILE A 335 -8.82 -14.39 -3.25
N LEU A 336 -8.27 -14.21 -2.05
CA LEU A 336 -8.69 -14.95 -0.87
C LEU A 336 -9.63 -14.07 -0.05
N SER A 337 -10.83 -14.57 0.25
CA SER A 337 -11.81 -13.79 1.00
C SER A 337 -12.77 -14.67 1.78
N THR A 338 -13.25 -14.16 2.91
CA THR A 338 -14.35 -14.73 3.68
C THR A 338 -15.58 -13.89 3.41
N VAL A 339 -16.49 -14.38 2.57
CA VAL A 339 -17.71 -13.66 2.19
C VAL A 339 -18.97 -14.26 2.77
N SER A 340 -18.88 -15.43 3.40
CA SER A 340 -20.00 -16.12 4.01
C SER A 340 -19.58 -16.90 5.26
N GLY A 341 -20.53 -17.45 6.00
CA GLY A 341 -20.28 -18.34 7.16
C GLY A 341 -19.56 -19.65 6.80
N GLU A 342 -19.33 -19.93 5.53
CA GLU A 342 -18.60 -21.13 5.08
C GLU A 342 -17.08 -21.02 5.26
N GLY A 343 -16.59 -19.83 5.62
CA GLY A 343 -15.18 -19.58 5.89
C GLY A 343 -14.41 -18.99 4.72
N LEU A 344 -13.07 -19.09 4.81
CA LEU A 344 -12.13 -18.57 3.84
C LEU A 344 -12.12 -19.42 2.57
N LYS A 345 -12.28 -18.77 1.41
CA LYS A 345 -12.19 -19.38 0.07
C LYS A 345 -11.30 -18.58 -0.86
N GLU A 346 -10.87 -19.24 -1.92
CA GLU A 346 -10.15 -18.65 -3.04
C GLU A 346 -11.11 -18.51 -4.22
N TYR A 347 -11.18 -17.30 -4.81
CA TYR A 347 -12.08 -16.94 -5.88
C TYR A 347 -11.31 -16.46 -7.10
N GLU A 348 -11.73 -16.89 -8.29
CA GLU A 348 -11.09 -16.49 -9.55
C GLU A 348 -11.36 -15.03 -9.90
N VAL A 349 -10.31 -14.34 -10.31
CA VAL A 349 -10.35 -12.98 -10.86
C VAL A 349 -9.45 -12.87 -12.08
N GLU A 350 -9.63 -11.81 -12.85
CA GLU A 350 -8.76 -11.43 -13.95
C GLU A 350 -8.14 -10.06 -13.68
N ILE A 351 -6.82 -9.96 -13.78
CA ILE A 351 -6.14 -8.66 -13.82
C ILE A 351 -6.31 -8.11 -15.23
N THR A 352 -7.16 -7.10 -15.38
CA THR A 352 -7.47 -6.49 -16.68
C THR A 352 -6.51 -5.37 -17.06
N ARG A 353 -5.85 -4.76 -16.07
CA ARG A 353 -4.87 -3.69 -16.24
C ARG A 353 -3.87 -3.65 -15.10
N VAL A 354 -2.62 -3.43 -15.44
CA VAL A 354 -1.52 -3.15 -14.52
C VAL A 354 -1.09 -1.70 -14.72
N ASN A 355 -1.00 -0.93 -13.64
CA ASN A 355 -0.58 0.47 -13.68
C ASN A 355 0.90 0.56 -13.27
N PRO A 356 1.81 0.96 -14.15
CA PRO A 356 3.19 1.21 -13.76
C PRO A 356 3.26 2.32 -12.71
N GLN A 357 3.96 2.04 -11.61
CA GLN A 357 4.10 2.98 -10.50
C GLN A 357 5.56 3.07 -10.06
N THR A 358 6.06 4.28 -9.92
CA THR A 358 7.42 4.58 -9.39
C THR A 358 7.39 5.02 -7.93
N ALA A 359 6.21 5.29 -7.39
CA ALA A 359 5.97 5.67 -6.00
C ALA A 359 4.72 4.94 -5.47
N PRO A 360 4.62 4.71 -4.15
CA PRO A 360 3.47 4.05 -3.54
C PRO A 360 2.15 4.76 -3.83
N ALA A 361 1.16 4.00 -4.34
CA ALA A 361 -0.17 4.52 -4.61
C ALA A 361 -1.20 3.37 -4.57
N PRO A 362 -2.44 3.62 -4.10
CA PRO A 362 -3.40 2.56 -3.76
C PRO A 362 -4.09 1.89 -4.96
N LYS A 363 -3.86 2.37 -6.20
CA LYS A 363 -4.53 1.87 -7.42
C LYS A 363 -3.50 1.28 -8.39
N SER A 364 -2.87 0.17 -7.98
CA SER A 364 -1.78 -0.47 -8.72
C SER A 364 -2.26 -1.30 -9.90
N MET A 365 -3.41 -1.95 -9.77
CA MET A 365 -3.99 -2.80 -10.80
C MET A 365 -5.52 -2.73 -10.79
N VAL A 366 -6.13 -3.16 -11.89
CA VAL A 366 -7.59 -3.32 -12.02
C VAL A 366 -7.91 -4.81 -12.11
N LEU A 367 -8.83 -5.23 -11.26
CA LEU A 367 -9.33 -6.60 -11.17
C LEU A 367 -10.75 -6.68 -11.71
N ARG A 368 -11.08 -7.80 -12.33
CA ARG A 368 -12.46 -8.21 -12.64
C ARG A 368 -12.75 -9.55 -11.99
N VAL A 369 -13.82 -9.66 -11.24
CA VAL A 369 -14.31 -10.93 -10.70
C VAL A 369 -14.85 -11.78 -11.84
N THR A 370 -14.35 -13.00 -11.95
CA THR A 370 -14.78 -14.00 -12.94
C THR A 370 -15.42 -15.23 -12.29
N ASP A 371 -15.21 -15.36 -10.98
CA ASP A 371 -15.75 -16.47 -10.18
C ASP A 371 -17.28 -16.41 -10.12
N PRO A 372 -18.00 -17.47 -10.59
CA PRO A 372 -19.46 -17.44 -10.59
C PRO A 372 -20.07 -17.53 -9.20
N GLU A 373 -19.44 -18.22 -8.25
CA GLU A 373 -19.92 -18.31 -6.85
C GLU A 373 -19.81 -16.95 -6.18
N LEU A 374 -18.67 -16.26 -6.31
CA LEU A 374 -18.50 -14.93 -5.75
C LEU A 374 -19.50 -13.93 -6.34
N LEU A 375 -19.71 -13.96 -7.66
CA LEU A 375 -20.71 -13.12 -8.33
C LEU A 375 -22.14 -13.43 -7.85
N GLU A 376 -22.46 -14.69 -7.60
CA GLU A 376 -23.77 -15.08 -7.07
C GLU A 376 -23.96 -14.57 -5.64
N ILE A 377 -22.96 -14.68 -4.77
CA ILE A 377 -23.04 -14.28 -3.36
C ILE A 377 -23.01 -12.77 -3.20
N THR A 378 -22.04 -12.09 -3.81
CA THR A 378 -21.73 -10.69 -3.53
C THR A 378 -22.09 -9.73 -4.67
N GLY A 379 -22.29 -10.22 -5.90
CA GLY A 379 -22.46 -9.39 -7.11
C GLY A 379 -21.12 -8.78 -7.61
N GLY A 380 -20.00 -9.11 -6.98
CA GLY A 380 -18.67 -8.59 -7.29
C GLY A 380 -17.86 -8.26 -6.05
N ILE A 381 -17.00 -7.24 -6.12
CA ILE A 381 -16.25 -6.73 -4.97
C ILE A 381 -17.18 -5.84 -4.14
N VAL A 382 -17.26 -6.11 -2.83
CA VAL A 382 -18.12 -5.37 -1.89
C VAL A 382 -17.30 -4.79 -0.73
N GLN A 383 -17.85 -3.83 -0.01
CA GLN A 383 -17.22 -3.29 1.20
C GLN A 383 -17.00 -4.41 2.21
N GLY A 384 -15.85 -4.40 2.88
CA GLY A 384 -15.38 -5.48 3.74
C GLY A 384 -14.42 -6.45 3.05
N MET A 385 -14.43 -6.59 1.71
CA MET A 385 -13.43 -7.35 0.97
C MET A 385 -12.11 -6.60 0.77
N SER A 386 -12.04 -5.33 1.14
CA SER A 386 -10.80 -4.56 1.14
C SER A 386 -9.76 -5.23 2.02
N GLY A 387 -8.57 -5.49 1.47
CA GLY A 387 -7.52 -6.28 2.09
C GLY A 387 -7.45 -7.73 1.61
N SER A 388 -8.44 -8.25 0.87
CA SER A 388 -8.37 -9.62 0.32
C SER A 388 -7.08 -9.83 -0.46
N PRO A 389 -6.20 -10.79 -0.08
CA PRO A 389 -4.95 -11.06 -0.80
C PRO A 389 -5.20 -11.38 -2.27
N ILE A 390 -4.35 -10.89 -3.14
CA ILE A 390 -4.36 -11.22 -4.57
C ILE A 390 -3.19 -12.16 -4.84
N VAL A 391 -3.49 -13.30 -5.44
CA VAL A 391 -2.51 -14.33 -5.78
C VAL A 391 -2.45 -14.49 -7.31
N GLN A 392 -1.24 -14.45 -7.87
CA GLN A 392 -0.96 -14.74 -9.27
C GLN A 392 0.28 -15.64 -9.35
N ASP A 393 0.22 -16.68 -10.16
CA ASP A 393 1.33 -17.64 -10.38
C ASP A 393 1.91 -18.22 -9.07
N GLY A 394 1.03 -18.48 -8.08
CA GLY A 394 1.41 -19.01 -6.76
C GLY A 394 2.14 -18.01 -5.86
N ARG A 395 2.05 -16.70 -6.13
CA ARG A 395 2.69 -15.62 -5.39
C ARG A 395 1.67 -14.61 -4.88
N ILE A 396 1.87 -14.06 -3.69
CA ILE A 396 1.10 -12.90 -3.22
C ILE A 396 1.62 -11.68 -3.97
N ILE A 397 0.77 -11.05 -4.77
CA ILE A 397 1.12 -9.85 -5.55
C ILE A 397 0.53 -8.57 -4.98
N GLY A 398 -0.41 -8.67 -4.05
CA GLY A 398 -1.08 -7.49 -3.49
C GLY A 398 -2.34 -7.81 -2.72
N ALA A 399 -3.16 -6.78 -2.56
CA ALA A 399 -4.47 -6.86 -1.91
C ALA A 399 -5.52 -6.02 -2.63
N VAL A 400 -6.78 -6.45 -2.57
CA VAL A 400 -7.96 -5.70 -3.06
C VAL A 400 -8.11 -4.43 -2.22
N THR A 401 -8.43 -3.30 -2.87
CA THR A 401 -8.59 -2.02 -2.17
C THR A 401 -9.98 -1.42 -2.31
N HIS A 402 -10.40 -1.03 -3.50
CA HIS A 402 -11.65 -0.31 -3.73
C HIS A 402 -12.46 -0.97 -4.85
N VAL A 403 -13.78 -0.97 -4.69
CA VAL A 403 -14.72 -1.38 -5.73
C VAL A 403 -15.03 -0.21 -6.70
N PHE A 404 -15.37 -0.52 -7.93
CA PHE A 404 -15.94 0.46 -8.85
C PHE A 404 -17.42 0.62 -8.57
N VAL A 405 -17.84 1.80 -8.14
CA VAL A 405 -19.27 2.09 -7.86
C VAL A 405 -20.15 1.88 -9.10
N SER A 406 -19.60 2.17 -10.29
CA SER A 406 -20.31 2.00 -11.57
C SER A 406 -20.39 0.56 -12.07
N ASP A 407 -19.54 -0.33 -11.56
CA ASP A 407 -19.47 -1.74 -11.95
C ASP A 407 -18.82 -2.57 -10.84
N PRO A 408 -19.59 -3.12 -9.89
CA PRO A 408 -19.04 -3.86 -8.76
C PRO A 408 -18.28 -5.13 -9.13
N THR A 409 -18.42 -5.62 -10.36
CA THR A 409 -17.61 -6.75 -10.83
C THR A 409 -16.14 -6.39 -11.00
N GLN A 410 -15.79 -5.11 -10.91
CA GLN A 410 -14.43 -4.58 -11.02
C GLN A 410 -14.00 -3.82 -9.77
N GLY A 411 -12.69 -3.80 -9.53
CA GLY A 411 -12.09 -3.03 -8.46
C GLY A 411 -10.59 -2.82 -8.66
N TYR A 412 -9.99 -2.15 -7.71
CA TYR A 412 -8.56 -1.89 -7.67
C TYR A 412 -7.86 -2.86 -6.73
N GLY A 413 -6.59 -3.14 -7.04
CA GLY A 413 -5.64 -3.79 -6.15
C GLY A 413 -4.41 -2.92 -5.92
N LEU A 414 -3.76 -3.13 -4.77
CA LEU A 414 -2.50 -2.53 -4.35
C LEU A 414 -1.39 -3.56 -4.45
N TYR A 415 -0.18 -3.18 -4.87
CA TYR A 415 0.98 -4.08 -4.87
C TYR A 415 1.45 -4.44 -3.46
N VAL A 416 1.88 -5.70 -3.29
CA VAL A 416 2.38 -6.21 -2.01
C VAL A 416 3.66 -5.51 -1.57
N ASP A 417 4.54 -5.15 -2.49
CA ASP A 417 5.81 -4.48 -2.19
C ASP A 417 5.61 -3.07 -1.63
N TRP A 418 4.55 -2.36 -2.00
CA TRP A 418 4.17 -1.11 -1.34
C TRP A 418 3.73 -1.33 0.11
N MET A 419 2.95 -2.41 0.36
CA MET A 419 2.52 -2.74 1.72
C MET A 419 3.68 -3.20 2.60
N LEU A 420 4.64 -3.95 2.04
CA LEU A 420 5.85 -4.39 2.75
C LEU A 420 6.73 -3.21 3.14
N GLY A 421 6.85 -2.19 2.29
CA GLY A 421 7.60 -0.98 2.59
C GLY A 421 7.10 -0.26 3.84
N GLU A 422 5.80 -0.39 4.20
CA GLU A 422 5.22 0.18 5.41
C GLU A 422 5.57 -0.61 6.69
N ILE A 423 5.88 -1.90 6.56
CA ILE A 423 6.26 -2.75 7.70
C ILE A 423 7.75 -2.60 8.01
N THR A 424 8.60 -2.45 7.00
CA THR A 424 10.07 -2.44 7.12
C THR A 424 10.67 -1.07 7.44
N ASN A 425 9.90 0.02 7.32
CA ASN A 425 10.36 1.39 7.62
C ASN A 425 10.15 1.77 9.10
N GLU A 426 10.59 0.91 10.03
CA GLU A 426 10.72 1.26 11.46
C GLU A 426 12.06 1.93 11.77
#